data_d909a60877e0ac158e4e7d9b9885bb82
#
_entry.id   d909a60877e0ac158e4e7d9b9885bb82
#
_cell.length_a   1.000
_cell.length_b   1.000
_cell.length_c   1.000
_cell.angle_alpha   90.00
_cell.angle_beta   90.00
_cell.angle_gamma   90.00
#
_symmetry.space_group_name_H-M   'P 1'
#
loop_
_entity.id
_entity.type
_entity.pdbx_description
1 polymer ?
#
loop_
_entity_poly.entity_id
_entity_poly.type
_entity_poly.pdbx_seq_one_letter_code
_entity_poly.pdbx_strand_id
1 'polypeptide(L)'
;LIEKAQTIFDNAIHAGWDEEYGGLLYFVDAKGLPPESYEHDMKLWWPHNEILISSMMLYRDTGNEQDLDWFFKTLDYCQKHFSDPVYGEWYGYLRRDGLPTMPSTKGSTFKGPFHLPRCLMQLDQMMTELEARA
;
A
#
# COMPACT_ATOMS: atom_id res chain seq x y z
N LEU A 1 16.71 15.60 0.98
CA LEU A 1 16.17 14.34 1.52
C LEU A 1 14.85 14.00 0.84
N ILE A 2 13.89 14.92 0.74
CA ILE A 2 12.57 14.74 0.11
C ILE A 2 12.70 14.30 -1.35
N GLU A 3 13.52 14.96 -2.17
CA GLU A 3 13.76 14.58 -3.58
C GLU A 3 14.19 13.10 -3.75
N LYS A 4 15.04 12.61 -2.83
CA LYS A 4 15.44 11.20 -2.86
C LYS A 4 14.29 10.27 -2.47
N ALA A 5 13.48 10.67 -1.48
CA ALA A 5 12.31 9.92 -1.07
C ALA A 5 11.30 9.84 -2.23
N GLN A 6 11.04 10.96 -2.92
CA GLN A 6 10.20 11.01 -4.11
C GLN A 6 10.71 10.04 -5.19
N THR A 7 12.00 10.12 -5.53
CA THR A 7 12.59 9.23 -6.55
C THR A 7 12.41 7.74 -6.19
N ILE A 8 12.59 7.38 -4.92
CA ILE A 8 12.43 6.00 -4.46
C ILE A 8 10.96 5.59 -4.57
N PHE A 9 10.04 6.45 -4.12
CA PHE A 9 8.60 6.21 -4.19
C PHE A 9 8.14 6.01 -5.64
N ASP A 10 8.48 6.95 -6.54
CA ASP A 10 8.11 6.90 -7.95
C ASP A 10 8.61 5.61 -8.62
N ASN A 11 9.87 5.26 -8.40
CA ASN A 11 10.44 4.03 -8.95
C ASN A 11 9.75 2.77 -8.40
N ALA A 12 9.45 2.73 -7.12
CA ALA A 12 8.77 1.59 -6.49
C ALA A 12 7.34 1.41 -7.03
N ILE A 13 6.59 2.51 -7.15
CA ILE A 13 5.24 2.49 -7.70
C ILE A 13 5.23 2.08 -9.18
N HIS A 14 6.08 2.69 -10.01
CA HIS A 14 6.14 2.35 -11.44
C HIS A 14 6.57 0.91 -11.71
N ALA A 15 7.48 0.37 -10.89
CA ALA A 15 7.92 -1.01 -11.06
C ALA A 15 6.91 -2.03 -10.52
N GLY A 16 6.20 -1.69 -9.44
CA GLY A 16 5.44 -2.66 -8.66
C GLY A 16 3.91 -2.59 -8.80
N TRP A 17 3.35 -1.49 -9.33
CA TRP A 17 1.90 -1.40 -9.48
C TRP A 17 1.38 -2.31 -10.59
N ASP A 18 0.39 -3.13 -10.28
CA ASP A 18 -0.25 -4.02 -11.25
C ASP A 18 -1.32 -3.25 -12.04
N GLU A 19 -1.02 -2.93 -13.30
CA GLU A 19 -1.94 -2.17 -14.14
C GLU A 19 -3.18 -2.99 -14.59
N GLU A 20 -3.13 -4.31 -14.50
CA GLU A 20 -4.24 -5.18 -14.88
C GLU A 20 -5.28 -5.33 -13.76
N TYR A 21 -4.83 -5.58 -12.53
CA TYR A 21 -5.71 -5.86 -11.38
C TYR A 21 -5.64 -4.79 -10.28
N GLY A 22 -4.74 -3.82 -10.41
CA GLY A 22 -4.46 -2.87 -9.34
C GLY A 22 -3.65 -3.45 -8.18
N GLY A 23 -3.28 -2.59 -7.25
CA GLY A 23 -2.47 -2.96 -6.09
C GLY A 23 -1.00 -3.20 -6.42
N LEU A 24 -0.17 -3.25 -5.38
CA LEU A 24 1.27 -3.45 -5.51
C LEU A 24 1.61 -4.94 -5.51
N LEU A 25 2.36 -5.39 -6.50
CA LEU A 25 2.95 -6.73 -6.55
C LEU A 25 3.97 -6.90 -5.42
N TYR A 26 4.06 -8.10 -4.84
CA TYR A 26 4.95 -8.34 -3.71
C TYR A 26 6.42 -8.31 -4.12
N PHE A 27 6.77 -8.93 -5.26
CA PHE A 27 8.11 -8.89 -5.81
C PHE A 27 8.08 -8.64 -7.31
N VAL A 28 9.01 -7.81 -7.77
CA VAL A 28 9.35 -7.64 -9.18
C VAL A 28 10.86 -7.79 -9.34
N ASP A 29 11.28 -8.35 -10.45
CA ASP A 29 12.72 -8.42 -10.77
C ASP A 29 13.19 -7.09 -11.36
N ALA A 30 14.26 -6.52 -10.82
CA ALA A 30 14.80 -5.23 -11.25
C ALA A 30 15.28 -5.18 -12.72
N LYS A 31 15.48 -6.34 -13.34
CA LYS A 31 15.87 -6.47 -14.75
C LYS A 31 14.73 -6.93 -15.66
N GLY A 32 13.52 -7.09 -15.08
CA GLY A 32 12.34 -7.56 -15.81
C GLY A 32 12.36 -9.07 -16.11
N LEU A 33 13.18 -9.84 -15.41
CA LEU A 33 13.17 -11.29 -15.51
C LEU A 33 12.01 -11.88 -14.69
N PRO A 34 11.57 -13.12 -14.97
CA PRO A 34 10.59 -13.79 -14.13
C PRO A 34 11.10 -13.91 -12.69
N PRO A 35 10.33 -13.46 -11.68
CA PRO A 35 10.72 -13.62 -10.28
C PRO A 35 10.78 -15.10 -9.87
N GLU A 36 11.72 -15.45 -9.01
CA GLU A 36 11.87 -16.83 -8.52
C GLU A 36 10.85 -17.19 -7.43
N SER A 37 10.38 -16.20 -6.67
CA SER A 37 9.38 -16.44 -5.62
C SER A 37 8.00 -16.70 -6.21
N TYR A 38 7.36 -17.80 -5.84
CA TYR A 38 6.02 -18.15 -6.28
C TYR A 38 4.93 -17.16 -5.77
N GLU A 39 5.26 -16.41 -4.71
CA GLU A 39 4.38 -15.40 -4.11
C GLU A 39 4.52 -14.02 -4.77
N HIS A 40 5.34 -13.88 -5.79
CA HIS A 40 5.75 -12.60 -6.36
C HIS A 40 4.58 -11.71 -6.82
N ASP A 41 3.52 -12.31 -7.32
CA ASP A 41 2.34 -11.59 -7.82
C ASP A 41 1.24 -11.38 -6.77
N MET A 42 1.45 -11.85 -5.55
CA MET A 42 0.50 -11.62 -4.45
C MET A 42 0.47 -10.14 -4.06
N LYS A 43 -0.66 -9.75 -3.47
CA LYS A 43 -0.83 -8.42 -2.86
C LYS A 43 -0.85 -8.58 -1.34
N LEU A 44 0.06 -7.90 -0.65
CA LEU A 44 0.17 -7.98 0.80
C LEU A 44 -0.27 -6.67 1.45
N TRP A 45 -0.84 -6.76 2.66
CA TRP A 45 -1.35 -5.63 3.42
C TRP A 45 -0.27 -4.58 3.74
N TRP A 46 0.94 -5.01 4.16
CA TRP A 46 1.95 -4.10 4.66
C TRP A 46 2.57 -3.19 3.58
N PRO A 47 2.88 -3.63 2.34
CA PRO A 47 3.36 -2.70 1.32
C PRO A 47 2.33 -1.63 0.98
N HIS A 48 1.05 -1.97 0.96
CA HIS A 48 -0.02 -1.00 0.71
C HIS A 48 -0.15 0.02 1.85
N ASN A 49 0.04 -0.40 3.12
CA ASN A 49 0.13 0.56 4.23
C ASN A 49 1.32 1.52 4.07
N GLU A 50 2.47 1.04 3.60
CA GLU A 50 3.64 1.89 3.37
C GLU A 50 3.41 2.87 2.20
N ILE A 51 2.69 2.47 1.14
CA ILE A 51 2.29 3.40 0.08
C ILE A 51 1.39 4.51 0.63
N LEU A 52 0.37 4.15 1.41
CA LEU A 52 -0.55 5.13 2.01
C LEU A 52 0.20 6.15 2.87
N ILE A 53 1.13 5.68 3.70
CA ILE A 53 1.95 6.56 4.55
C ILE A 53 2.85 7.45 3.68
N SER A 54 3.61 6.85 2.76
CA SER A 54 4.63 7.59 2.00
C SER A 54 4.03 8.58 1.03
N SER A 55 2.95 8.25 0.34
CA SER A 55 2.25 9.18 -0.56
C SER A 55 1.64 10.36 0.20
N MET A 56 1.02 10.13 1.36
CA MET A 56 0.50 11.21 2.20
C MET A 56 1.62 12.08 2.79
N MET A 57 2.76 11.49 3.18
CA MET A 57 3.92 12.25 3.65
C MET A 57 4.48 13.14 2.54
N LEU A 58 4.64 12.62 1.33
CA LEU A 58 5.13 13.37 0.18
C LEU A 58 4.18 14.52 -0.15
N TYR A 59 2.88 14.24 -0.23
CA TYR A 59 1.87 15.29 -0.46
C TYR A 59 1.91 16.38 0.61
N ARG A 60 1.96 16.02 1.89
CA ARG A 60 2.04 16.97 3.01
C ARG A 60 3.27 17.87 2.91
N ASP A 61 4.40 17.33 2.48
CA ASP A 61 5.68 18.02 2.47
C ASP A 61 5.95 18.81 1.17
N THR A 62 5.33 18.41 0.05
CA THR A 62 5.56 19.01 -1.27
C THR A 62 4.35 19.71 -1.87
N GLY A 63 3.13 19.31 -1.50
CA GLY A 63 1.89 19.75 -2.14
C GLY A 63 1.68 19.16 -3.53
N ASN A 64 2.41 18.10 -3.90
CA ASN A 64 2.28 17.47 -5.21
C ASN A 64 1.01 16.61 -5.30
N GLU A 65 0.04 17.04 -6.08
CA GLU A 65 -1.26 16.37 -6.25
C GLU A 65 -1.13 14.92 -6.78
N GLN A 66 -0.07 14.60 -7.51
CA GLN A 66 0.16 13.24 -7.99
C GLN A 66 0.38 12.25 -6.82
N ASP A 67 0.99 12.70 -5.73
CA ASP A 67 1.16 11.87 -4.53
C ASP A 67 -0.18 11.63 -3.83
N LEU A 68 -1.06 12.64 -3.83
CA LEU A 68 -2.42 12.52 -3.33
C LEU A 68 -3.28 11.57 -4.19
N ASP A 69 -3.12 11.60 -5.52
CA ASP A 69 -3.77 10.66 -6.43
C ASP A 69 -3.34 9.21 -6.12
N TRP A 70 -2.06 8.97 -5.88
CA TRP A 70 -1.56 7.67 -5.46
C TRP A 70 -2.12 7.22 -4.12
N PHE A 71 -2.26 8.14 -3.16
CA PHE A 71 -2.91 7.87 -1.89
C PHE A 71 -4.34 7.36 -2.10
N PHE A 72 -5.17 8.10 -2.82
CA PHE A 72 -6.57 7.71 -3.04
C PHE A 72 -6.70 6.42 -3.88
N LYS A 73 -5.89 6.26 -4.93
CA LYS A 73 -5.87 5.04 -5.73
C LYS A 73 -5.55 3.81 -4.87
N THR A 74 -4.59 3.95 -3.96
CA THR A 74 -4.21 2.86 -3.05
C THR A 74 -5.25 2.62 -1.98
N LEU A 75 -5.83 3.67 -1.41
CA LEU A 75 -6.88 3.58 -0.40
C LEU A 75 -8.12 2.86 -0.95
N ASP A 76 -8.55 3.24 -2.14
CA ASP A 76 -9.66 2.59 -2.86
C ASP A 76 -9.40 1.09 -3.05
N TYR A 77 -8.20 0.74 -3.51
CA TYR A 77 -7.80 -0.65 -3.64
C TYR A 77 -7.86 -1.39 -2.30
N CYS A 78 -7.34 -0.79 -1.24
CA CYS A 78 -7.32 -1.39 0.10
C CYS A 78 -8.74 -1.61 0.65
N GLN A 79 -9.59 -0.62 0.53
CA GLN A 79 -10.97 -0.71 1.00
C GLN A 79 -11.76 -1.80 0.25
N LYS A 80 -11.54 -1.92 -1.05
CA LYS A 80 -12.24 -2.88 -1.88
C LYS A 80 -11.77 -4.32 -1.70
N HIS A 81 -10.47 -4.55 -1.49
CA HIS A 81 -9.87 -5.88 -1.58
C HIS A 81 -9.37 -6.42 -0.24
N PHE A 82 -8.76 -5.58 0.61
CA PHE A 82 -8.25 -6.03 1.91
C PHE A 82 -9.30 -5.99 3.01
N SER A 83 -10.20 -5.03 3.00
CA SER A 83 -11.18 -4.83 4.07
C SER A 83 -12.23 -5.93 4.07
N ASP A 84 -12.51 -6.51 5.25
CA ASP A 84 -13.64 -7.40 5.44
C ASP A 84 -14.85 -6.60 5.95
N PRO A 85 -15.89 -6.42 5.13
CA PRO A 85 -17.04 -5.61 5.51
C PRO A 85 -17.95 -6.27 6.56
N VAL A 86 -17.77 -7.57 6.83
CA VAL A 86 -18.63 -8.33 7.73
C VAL A 86 -18.03 -8.39 9.13
N TYR A 87 -16.75 -8.76 9.23
CA TYR A 87 -16.10 -9.00 10.51
C TYR A 87 -15.01 -7.97 10.84
N GLY A 88 -14.82 -6.97 9.96
CA GLY A 88 -13.77 -5.96 10.11
C GLY A 88 -12.37 -6.50 9.88
N GLU A 89 -11.39 -5.62 10.06
CA GLU A 89 -9.97 -5.87 9.84
C GLU A 89 -9.65 -6.16 8.34
N TRP A 90 -8.38 -6.17 8.00
CA TRP A 90 -7.88 -6.44 6.67
C TRP A 90 -7.35 -7.87 6.55
N TYR A 91 -7.63 -8.53 5.41
CA TYR A 91 -6.92 -9.73 5.03
C TYR A 91 -5.42 -9.44 4.88
N GLY A 92 -4.57 -10.40 5.21
CA GLY A 92 -3.12 -10.22 5.11
C GLY A 92 -2.60 -10.43 3.69
N TYR A 93 -3.22 -11.33 2.98
CA TYR A 93 -2.71 -11.85 1.71
C TYR A 93 -3.84 -11.97 0.70
N LEU A 94 -3.64 -11.37 -0.47
CA LEU A 94 -4.54 -11.50 -1.61
C LEU A 94 -3.79 -12.17 -2.76
N ARG A 95 -4.53 -12.86 -3.59
CA ARG A 95 -4.05 -13.31 -4.90
C ARG A 95 -3.85 -12.09 -5.81
N ARG A 96 -3.22 -12.29 -6.96
CA ARG A 96 -3.00 -11.20 -7.93
C ARG A 96 -4.31 -10.50 -8.33
N ASP A 97 -5.39 -11.24 -8.50
CA ASP A 97 -6.73 -10.74 -8.87
C ASP A 97 -7.46 -9.98 -7.74
N GLY A 98 -6.81 -9.79 -6.59
CA GLY A 98 -7.36 -9.06 -5.44
C GLY A 98 -8.33 -9.88 -4.57
N LEU A 99 -8.51 -11.16 -4.81
CA LEU A 99 -9.30 -12.02 -3.93
C LEU A 99 -8.43 -12.57 -2.78
N PRO A 100 -9.00 -12.76 -1.57
CA PRO A 100 -8.28 -13.36 -0.46
C PRO A 100 -7.71 -14.74 -0.81
N THR A 101 -6.53 -15.05 -0.27
CA THR A 101 -5.94 -16.40 -0.38
C THR A 101 -6.76 -17.44 0.39
N MET A 102 -6.50 -18.70 0.14
CA MET A 102 -7.10 -19.81 0.89
C MET A 102 -6.00 -20.56 1.67
N PRO A 103 -6.07 -20.58 3.00
CA PRO A 103 -7.06 -19.92 3.86
C PRO A 103 -6.93 -18.40 3.86
N SER A 104 -8.05 -17.69 4.01
CA SER A 104 -8.08 -16.23 4.14
C SER A 104 -7.76 -15.83 5.58
N THR A 105 -6.55 -15.34 5.82
CA THR A 105 -6.11 -14.99 7.18
C THR A 105 -6.03 -13.47 7.38
N LYS A 106 -6.48 -13.02 8.55
CA LYS A 106 -6.37 -11.64 9.02
C LYS A 106 -5.22 -11.44 10.01
N GLY A 107 -4.73 -12.54 10.59
CA GLY A 107 -3.57 -12.60 11.46
C GLY A 107 -2.71 -13.82 11.12
N SER A 108 -1.41 -13.69 11.25
CA SER A 108 -0.45 -14.77 11.01
C SER A 108 0.84 -14.51 11.78
N THR A 109 1.83 -15.39 11.65
CA THR A 109 3.17 -15.16 12.22
C THR A 109 3.77 -13.82 11.78
N PHE A 110 3.44 -13.35 10.56
CA PHE A 110 3.99 -12.12 9.99
C PHE A 110 3.03 -10.93 10.11
N LYS A 111 1.71 -11.17 10.07
CA LYS A 111 0.70 -10.11 10.21
C LYS A 111 0.25 -9.98 11.65
N GLY A 112 0.92 -9.11 12.38
CA GLY A 112 0.53 -8.63 13.70
C GLY A 112 -0.05 -7.22 13.67
N PRO A 113 -0.34 -6.63 14.86
CA PRO A 113 -0.95 -5.30 14.97
C PRO A 113 0.09 -4.16 14.83
N PHE A 114 0.95 -4.23 13.84
CA PHE A 114 2.00 -3.21 13.63
C PHE A 114 1.69 -2.31 12.44
N HIS A 115 1.70 -2.84 11.21
CA HIS A 115 1.62 -1.99 10.00
C HIS A 115 0.30 -1.23 9.90
N LEU A 116 -0.84 -1.90 10.02
CA LEU A 116 -2.14 -1.25 9.87
C LEU A 116 -2.45 -0.22 10.97
N PRO A 117 -2.32 -0.52 12.26
CA PRO A 117 -2.52 0.49 13.30
C PRO A 117 -1.56 1.67 13.20
N ARG A 118 -0.27 1.43 12.90
CA ARG A 118 0.71 2.49 12.67
C ARG A 118 0.33 3.37 11.48
N CYS A 119 -0.11 2.75 10.37
CA CYS A 119 -0.58 3.47 9.20
C CYS A 119 -1.73 4.40 9.56
N LEU A 120 -2.77 3.90 10.21
CA LEU A 120 -3.93 4.69 10.60
C LEU A 120 -3.55 5.85 11.54
N MET A 121 -2.71 5.61 12.52
CA MET A 121 -2.23 6.65 13.44
C MET A 121 -1.43 7.74 12.71
N GLN A 122 -0.55 7.37 11.80
CA GLN A 122 0.24 8.35 11.04
C GLN A 122 -0.61 9.14 10.04
N LEU A 123 -1.58 8.50 9.40
CA LEU A 123 -2.51 9.17 8.51
C LEU A 123 -3.39 10.16 9.27
N ASP A 124 -3.94 9.79 10.42
CA ASP A 124 -4.74 10.67 11.29
C ASP A 124 -3.94 11.91 11.69
N GLN A 125 -2.69 11.72 12.12
CA GLN A 125 -1.80 12.84 12.45
C GLN A 125 -1.56 13.75 11.24
N MET A 126 -1.20 13.19 10.08
CA MET A 126 -0.90 13.99 8.88
C MET A 126 -2.12 14.73 8.36
N MET A 127 -3.30 14.13 8.38
CA MET A 127 -4.56 14.78 8.00
C MET A 127 -4.88 15.94 8.93
N THR A 128 -4.73 15.76 10.25
CA THR A 128 -4.90 16.83 11.23
C THR A 128 -3.93 18.00 10.98
N GLU A 129 -2.67 17.71 10.66
CA GLU A 129 -1.69 18.74 10.31
C GLU A 129 -2.05 19.50 9.02
N LEU A 130 -2.60 18.82 8.02
CA LEU A 130 -3.04 19.44 6.77
C LEU A 130 -4.28 20.32 6.98
N GLU A 131 -5.27 19.84 7.74
CA GLU A 131 -6.46 20.62 8.09
C GLU A 131 -6.10 21.91 8.85
N ALA A 132 -5.10 21.84 9.74
CA ALA A 132 -4.65 23.03 10.49
C ALA A 132 -3.90 24.06 9.62
N ARG A 133 -3.50 23.70 8.39
CA ARG A 133 -2.81 24.61 7.44
C ARG A 133 -3.75 25.20 6.39
N ALA A 134 -4.96 24.63 6.24
CA ALA A 134 -5.97 25.07 5.28
C ALA A 134 -6.76 26.27 5.81
#